data_9495155cca72eb74e88361e31ca1d822
#
_entry.id   9495155cca72eb74e88361e31ca1d822
#
_cell.length_a   1.000
_cell.length_b   1.000
_cell.length_c   1.000
_cell.angle_alpha   90.00
_cell.angle_beta   90.00
_cell.angle_gamma   90.00
#
_symmetry.space_group_name_H-M   'P 1'
#
loop_
_entity.id
_entity.type
_entity.pdbx_description
1 polymer ?
#
loop_
_entity_poly.entity_id
_entity_poly.type
_entity_poly.pdbx_seq_one_letter_code
_entity_poly.pdbx_strand_id
1 'polypeptide(L)'
;SCYTLKLIVENGLNPLAVHFDNGWNTEISVSNIKKVVEKLGVDLYTYVVDWEEFKDIQKSFLYSSTPDIDQPTDQGIRGALYKVAHQEGLKYVIVGNNFRNEGKVPIHWSYSDGVYVKNIHDTFGKKPIITYPLITPVELIKYKILGIKIVKPLWNVNYLKSEVKPMLEREFSWDYYGGHHYENVYTRFAHAYYLVKKFGFDKRKVELS
;
A
#
# COMPACT_ATOMS: atom_id res chain seq x y z
N SER A 1 8.74 3.05 -0.28
CA SER A 1 8.09 4.39 -0.15
C SER A 1 9.05 5.44 0.41
N CYS A 2 9.77 5.19 1.53
CA CYS A 2 10.70 6.17 2.12
C CYS A 2 11.78 6.65 1.14
N TYR A 3 12.42 5.74 0.41
CA TYR A 3 13.41 6.10 -0.61
C TYR A 3 12.80 6.94 -1.74
N THR A 4 11.59 6.60 -2.17
CA THR A 4 10.87 7.39 -3.18
C THR A 4 10.63 8.81 -2.71
N LEU A 5 10.21 8.98 -1.45
CA LEU A 5 9.99 10.30 -0.85
C LEU A 5 11.29 11.12 -0.84
N LYS A 6 12.40 10.52 -0.37
CA LYS A 6 13.73 11.14 -0.42
C LYS A 6 14.09 11.58 -1.85
N LEU A 7 13.96 10.67 -2.82
CA LEU A 7 14.31 10.95 -4.21
C LEU A 7 13.54 12.14 -4.78
N ILE A 8 12.24 12.25 -4.47
CA ILE A 8 11.38 13.33 -4.94
C ILE A 8 11.78 14.68 -4.33
N VAL A 9 12.05 14.69 -3.02
CA VAL A 9 12.48 15.91 -2.32
C VAL A 9 13.86 16.38 -2.80
N GLU A 10 14.82 15.47 -2.99
CA GLU A 10 16.15 15.80 -3.51
C GLU A 10 16.12 16.33 -4.95
N ASN A 11 15.08 16.02 -5.71
CA ASN A 11 14.84 16.61 -7.03
C ASN A 11 14.04 17.93 -6.99
N GLY A 12 13.92 18.56 -5.81
CA GLY A 12 13.32 19.88 -5.64
C GLY A 12 11.80 19.91 -5.67
N LEU A 13 11.13 18.75 -5.54
CA LEU A 13 9.68 18.70 -5.47
C LEU A 13 9.21 18.72 -4.00
N ASN A 14 8.03 19.30 -3.78
CA ASN A 14 7.39 19.34 -2.47
C ASN A 14 6.16 18.42 -2.44
N PRO A 15 6.31 17.13 -2.08
CA PRO A 15 5.22 16.18 -2.04
C PRO A 15 4.42 16.27 -0.73
N LEU A 16 3.14 15.90 -0.78
CA LEU A 16 2.35 15.54 0.39
C LEU A 16 2.50 14.03 0.60
N ALA A 17 3.08 13.60 1.72
CA ALA A 17 3.14 12.19 2.08
C ALA A 17 1.77 11.71 2.54
N VAL A 18 1.32 10.55 2.04
CA VAL A 18 0.05 9.96 2.44
C VAL A 18 0.31 8.61 3.10
N HIS A 19 -0.13 8.48 4.34
CA HIS A 19 -0.11 7.23 5.10
C HIS A 19 -1.53 6.68 5.22
N PHE A 20 -1.69 5.40 4.86
CA PHE A 20 -2.95 4.68 5.03
C PHE A 20 -2.91 3.89 6.34
N ASP A 21 -3.66 4.36 7.33
CA ASP A 21 -3.75 3.71 8.62
C ASP A 21 -4.98 2.79 8.67
N ASN A 22 -4.73 1.51 8.64
CA ASN A 22 -5.71 0.44 8.68
C ASN A 22 -5.74 -0.31 10.03
N GLY A 23 -5.08 0.22 11.06
CA GLY A 23 -5.01 -0.37 12.39
C GLY A 23 -4.04 -1.54 12.55
N TRP A 24 -3.32 -1.94 11.49
CA TRP A 24 -2.38 -3.08 11.51
C TRP A 24 -0.91 -2.67 11.42
N ASN A 25 -0.62 -1.39 11.39
CA ASN A 25 0.74 -0.89 11.30
C ASN A 25 1.53 -1.18 12.57
N THR A 26 2.77 -1.66 12.42
CA THR A 26 3.66 -1.84 13.58
C THR A 26 4.15 -0.49 14.09
N GLU A 27 4.45 -0.40 15.40
CA GLU A 27 5.03 0.81 16.01
C GLU A 27 6.31 1.26 15.29
N ILE A 28 7.16 0.28 14.90
CA ILE A 28 8.38 0.54 14.14
C ILE A 28 8.05 1.20 12.79
N SER A 29 7.03 0.72 12.07
CA SER A 29 6.67 1.31 10.77
C SER A 29 6.15 2.74 10.91
N VAL A 30 5.33 3.00 11.92
CA VAL A 30 4.82 4.34 12.22
C VAL A 30 5.96 5.30 12.64
N SER A 31 6.87 4.83 13.51
CA SER A 31 8.07 5.57 13.90
C SER A 31 8.94 5.91 12.69
N ASN A 32 9.16 4.95 11.78
CA ASN A 32 9.94 5.16 10.56
C ASN A 32 9.31 6.22 9.64
N ILE A 33 7.99 6.21 9.47
CA ILE A 33 7.28 7.23 8.70
C ILE A 33 7.56 8.61 9.30
N LYS A 34 7.37 8.76 10.62
CA LYS A 34 7.58 10.01 11.33
C LYS A 34 9.01 10.52 11.15
N LYS A 35 10.03 9.69 11.40
CA LYS A 35 11.45 10.04 11.23
C LYS A 35 11.77 10.55 9.83
N VAL A 36 11.22 9.90 8.80
CA VAL A 36 11.50 10.26 7.41
C VAL A 36 10.82 11.58 7.03
N VAL A 37 9.54 11.76 7.36
CA VAL A 37 8.81 12.97 6.98
C VAL A 37 9.33 14.21 7.73
N GLU A 38 9.63 14.07 9.03
CA GLU A 38 10.23 15.15 9.83
C GLU A 38 11.59 15.58 9.28
N LYS A 39 12.46 14.62 8.97
CA LYS A 39 13.80 14.92 8.45
C LYS A 39 13.78 15.55 7.06
N LEU A 40 12.83 15.18 6.22
CA LEU A 40 12.67 15.77 4.89
C LEU A 40 11.85 17.06 4.88
N GLY A 41 11.24 17.45 6.00
CA GLY A 41 10.37 18.62 6.08
C GLY A 41 9.11 18.48 5.22
N VAL A 42 8.55 17.29 5.13
CA VAL A 42 7.40 16.95 4.27
C VAL A 42 6.15 16.83 5.10
N ASP A 43 5.05 17.41 4.61
CA ASP A 43 3.74 17.25 5.24
C ASP A 43 3.23 15.83 5.13
N LEU A 44 2.58 15.33 6.20
CA LEU A 44 2.00 13.99 6.27
C LEU A 44 0.49 14.06 6.44
N TYR A 45 -0.22 13.46 5.49
CA TYR A 45 -1.64 13.19 5.60
C TYR A 45 -1.86 11.72 6.02
N THR A 46 -2.47 11.48 7.17
CA THR A 46 -2.84 10.12 7.61
C THR A 46 -4.31 9.86 7.29
N TYR A 47 -4.55 8.94 6.35
CA TYR A 47 -5.88 8.45 6.03
C TYR A 47 -6.23 7.30 6.96
N VAL A 48 -7.06 7.57 7.96
CA VAL A 48 -7.52 6.57 8.93
C VAL A 48 -8.83 5.95 8.44
N VAL A 49 -8.88 4.62 8.37
CA VAL A 49 -10.12 3.89 8.01
C VAL A 49 -11.02 3.70 9.23
N ASP A 50 -12.34 3.59 9.00
CA ASP A 50 -13.22 3.06 10.03
C ASP A 50 -12.88 1.59 10.30
N TRP A 51 -12.43 1.31 11.52
CA TRP A 51 -11.94 -0.02 11.90
C TRP A 51 -13.00 -1.10 11.78
N GLU A 52 -14.23 -0.81 12.17
CA GLU A 52 -15.30 -1.80 12.16
C GLU A 52 -15.74 -2.16 10.73
N GLU A 53 -15.77 -1.18 9.85
CA GLU A 53 -16.01 -1.37 8.43
C GLU A 53 -14.85 -2.15 7.77
N PHE A 54 -13.61 -1.73 7.99
CA PHE A 54 -12.43 -2.36 7.40
C PHE A 54 -12.24 -3.81 7.89
N LYS A 55 -12.43 -4.04 9.17
CA LYS A 55 -12.41 -5.38 9.77
C LYS A 55 -13.45 -6.31 9.14
N ASP A 56 -14.65 -5.82 8.84
CA ASP A 56 -15.69 -6.63 8.21
C ASP A 56 -15.31 -6.96 6.75
N ILE A 57 -14.75 -6.01 6.02
CA ILE A 57 -14.20 -6.26 4.68
C ILE A 57 -13.11 -7.34 4.72
N GLN A 58 -12.14 -7.25 5.63
CA GLN A 58 -11.08 -8.26 5.76
C GLN A 58 -11.62 -9.64 6.15
N LYS A 59 -12.61 -9.72 7.04
CA LYS A 59 -13.28 -10.97 7.38
C LYS A 59 -13.99 -11.59 6.18
N SER A 60 -14.65 -10.79 5.34
CA SER A 60 -15.30 -11.29 4.13
C SER A 60 -14.31 -11.96 3.18
N PHE A 61 -13.11 -11.41 3.06
CA PHE A 61 -12.02 -12.03 2.28
C PHE A 61 -11.50 -13.33 2.90
N LEU A 62 -11.43 -13.43 4.21
CA LEU A 62 -11.08 -14.68 4.89
C LEU A 62 -12.16 -15.76 4.68
N TYR A 63 -13.44 -15.39 4.77
CA TYR A 63 -14.56 -16.33 4.54
C TYR A 63 -14.65 -16.77 3.08
N SER A 64 -14.35 -15.90 2.13
CA SER A 64 -14.32 -16.25 0.70
C SER A 64 -13.23 -17.24 0.34
N SER A 65 -12.27 -17.44 1.25
CA SER A 65 -11.15 -18.37 1.03
C SER A 65 -10.28 -18.05 -0.19
N THR A 66 -10.26 -16.80 -0.64
CA THR A 66 -9.38 -16.35 -1.72
C THR A 66 -7.91 -16.35 -1.28
N PRO A 67 -6.94 -16.59 -2.19
CA PRO A 67 -5.52 -16.43 -1.87
C PRO A 67 -5.14 -14.97 -1.62
N ASP A 68 -5.96 -14.02 -2.04
CA ASP A 68 -5.65 -12.59 -2.08
C ASP A 68 -6.35 -11.83 -0.95
N ILE A 69 -6.19 -12.33 0.28
CA ILE A 69 -6.87 -11.74 1.47
C ILE A 69 -6.39 -10.33 1.83
N ASP A 70 -5.25 -9.88 1.29
CA ASP A 70 -4.70 -8.56 1.57
C ASP A 70 -5.17 -7.47 0.56
N GLN A 71 -5.96 -7.84 -0.42
CA GLN A 71 -6.54 -6.89 -1.39
C GLN A 71 -7.28 -5.70 -0.77
N PRO A 72 -8.01 -5.84 0.34
CA PRO A 72 -8.59 -4.69 1.00
C PRO A 72 -7.57 -3.63 1.42
N THR A 73 -6.36 -4.03 1.82
CA THR A 73 -5.28 -3.09 2.14
C THR A 73 -4.79 -2.37 0.87
N ASP A 74 -4.49 -3.12 -0.19
CA ASP A 74 -3.96 -2.56 -1.43
C ASP A 74 -4.97 -1.63 -2.12
N GLN A 75 -6.24 -2.02 -2.17
CA GLN A 75 -7.30 -1.19 -2.74
C GLN A 75 -7.59 0.04 -1.88
N GLY A 76 -7.54 -0.09 -0.56
CA GLY A 76 -7.67 1.02 0.37
C GLY A 76 -6.56 2.06 0.20
N ILE A 77 -5.30 1.63 0.12
CA ILE A 77 -4.15 2.51 -0.16
C ILE A 77 -4.37 3.26 -1.48
N ARG A 78 -4.71 2.52 -2.53
CA ARG A 78 -4.95 3.11 -3.86
C ARG A 78 -6.09 4.13 -3.81
N GLY A 79 -7.17 3.79 -3.13
CA GLY A 79 -8.33 4.66 -2.97
C GLY A 79 -8.03 5.92 -2.20
N ALA A 80 -7.33 5.79 -1.08
CA ALA A 80 -6.90 6.92 -0.27
C ALA A 80 -6.02 7.88 -1.07
N LEU A 81 -5.05 7.36 -1.85
CA LEU A 81 -4.17 8.19 -2.67
C LEU A 81 -4.93 9.02 -3.70
N TYR A 82 -5.88 8.43 -4.44
CA TYR A 82 -6.69 9.17 -5.41
C TYR A 82 -7.61 10.18 -4.74
N LYS A 83 -8.24 9.80 -3.62
CA LYS A 83 -9.16 10.66 -2.87
C LYS A 83 -8.43 11.87 -2.30
N VAL A 84 -7.28 11.67 -1.64
CA VAL A 84 -6.46 12.77 -1.11
C VAL A 84 -5.92 13.64 -2.24
N ALA A 85 -5.39 13.06 -3.32
CA ALA A 85 -4.93 13.84 -4.47
C ALA A 85 -6.03 14.73 -5.05
N HIS A 86 -7.27 14.23 -5.12
CA HIS A 86 -8.40 15.03 -5.59
C HIS A 86 -8.77 16.15 -4.60
N GLN A 87 -8.81 15.85 -3.29
CA GLN A 87 -9.14 16.81 -2.24
C GLN A 87 -8.13 17.95 -2.16
N GLU A 88 -6.84 17.63 -2.32
CA GLU A 88 -5.74 18.60 -2.30
C GLU A 88 -5.45 19.24 -3.68
N GLY A 89 -6.25 18.96 -4.70
CA GLY A 89 -6.07 19.51 -6.05
C GLY A 89 -4.80 19.03 -6.76
N LEU A 90 -4.19 17.93 -6.31
CA LEU A 90 -2.96 17.38 -6.85
C LEU A 90 -3.22 16.59 -8.14
N LYS A 91 -2.29 16.69 -9.10
CA LYS A 91 -2.39 16.03 -10.41
C LYS A 91 -1.50 14.76 -10.49
N TYR A 92 -0.57 14.59 -9.58
CA TYR A 92 0.36 13.47 -9.62
C TYR A 92 0.31 12.70 -8.32
N VAL A 93 0.13 11.38 -8.44
CA VAL A 93 0.26 10.42 -7.34
C VAL A 93 1.54 9.63 -7.56
N ILE A 94 2.48 9.74 -6.64
CA ILE A 94 3.78 9.09 -6.73
C ILE A 94 3.75 7.83 -5.87
N VAL A 95 4.10 6.69 -6.46
CA VAL A 95 4.14 5.41 -5.77
C VAL A 95 5.51 4.76 -5.85
N GLY A 96 5.91 4.09 -4.77
CA GLY A 96 7.23 3.46 -4.62
C GLY A 96 7.32 2.03 -5.16
N ASN A 97 6.40 1.61 -6.01
CA ASN A 97 6.44 0.29 -6.63
C ASN A 97 7.68 0.10 -7.50
N ASN A 98 8.30 -1.08 -7.41
CA ASN A 98 9.48 -1.43 -8.19
C ASN A 98 9.36 -2.87 -8.72
N PHE A 99 9.41 -3.04 -10.02
CA PHE A 99 9.28 -4.34 -10.69
C PHE A 99 10.44 -5.32 -10.40
N ARG A 100 11.58 -4.82 -9.90
CA ARG A 100 12.74 -5.66 -9.56
C ARG A 100 12.60 -6.36 -8.21
N ASN A 101 11.84 -5.77 -7.29
CA ASN A 101 11.68 -6.27 -5.91
C ASN A 101 10.26 -6.76 -5.61
N GLU A 102 9.32 -6.49 -6.49
CA GLU A 102 7.96 -7.00 -6.38
C GLU A 102 7.86 -8.25 -7.27
N GLY A 103 7.58 -9.39 -6.64
CA GLY A 103 7.50 -10.68 -7.31
C GLY A 103 6.51 -10.68 -8.45
N LYS A 104 6.81 -11.47 -9.48
CA LYS A 104 5.90 -11.70 -10.60
C LYS A 104 4.87 -12.73 -10.19
N VAL A 105 3.62 -12.33 -10.13
CA VAL A 105 2.49 -13.25 -10.01
C VAL A 105 1.76 -13.35 -11.36
N PRO A 106 1.05 -14.45 -11.64
CA PRO A 106 0.21 -14.55 -12.83
C PRO A 106 -0.75 -13.36 -12.93
N ILE A 107 -0.93 -12.79 -14.12
CA ILE A 107 -1.73 -11.56 -14.34
C ILE A 107 -3.15 -11.69 -13.76
N HIS A 108 -3.76 -12.87 -13.89
CA HIS A 108 -5.10 -13.15 -13.36
C HIS A 108 -5.16 -13.23 -11.82
N TRP A 109 -4.01 -13.28 -11.13
CA TRP A 109 -3.93 -13.18 -9.68
C TRP A 109 -3.72 -11.76 -9.20
N SER A 110 -3.27 -10.87 -10.07
CA SER A 110 -2.94 -9.49 -9.73
C SER A 110 -4.02 -8.49 -10.09
N TYR A 111 -5.04 -8.90 -10.86
CA TYR A 111 -6.14 -8.01 -11.17
C TYR A 111 -7.09 -7.90 -9.99
N SER A 112 -7.23 -6.71 -9.50
CA SER A 112 -8.19 -6.37 -8.45
C SER A 112 -8.63 -4.92 -8.59
N ASP A 113 -9.89 -4.69 -8.33
CA ASP A 113 -10.49 -3.36 -8.29
C ASP A 113 -11.55 -3.28 -7.18
N GLY A 114 -12.19 -2.12 -7.07
CA GLY A 114 -13.24 -1.92 -6.08
C GLY A 114 -14.47 -2.80 -6.30
N VAL A 115 -14.75 -3.22 -7.52
CA VAL A 115 -15.87 -4.13 -7.82
C VAL A 115 -15.59 -5.51 -7.23
N TYR A 116 -14.37 -6.00 -7.37
CA TYR A 116 -13.95 -7.26 -6.77
C TYR A 116 -14.09 -7.23 -5.23
N VAL A 117 -13.59 -6.17 -4.60
CA VAL A 117 -13.72 -6.00 -3.14
C VAL A 117 -15.19 -5.97 -2.72
N LYS A 118 -16.00 -5.18 -3.46
CA LYS A 118 -17.42 -5.05 -3.18
C LYS A 118 -18.16 -6.39 -3.33
N ASN A 119 -17.93 -7.14 -4.38
CA ASN A 119 -18.61 -8.42 -4.62
C ASN A 119 -18.31 -9.47 -3.53
N ILE A 120 -17.06 -9.57 -3.09
CA ILE A 120 -16.70 -10.45 -1.98
C ILE A 120 -17.41 -9.98 -0.71
N HIS A 121 -17.38 -8.69 -0.45
CA HIS A 121 -17.98 -8.14 0.75
C HIS A 121 -19.53 -8.27 0.74
N ASP A 122 -20.18 -8.03 -0.39
CA ASP A 122 -21.65 -8.21 -0.52
C ASP A 122 -22.09 -9.67 -0.24
N THR A 123 -21.18 -10.63 -0.50
CA THR A 123 -21.46 -12.06 -0.28
C THR A 123 -21.20 -12.49 1.18
N PHE A 124 -20.14 -12.02 1.80
CA PHE A 124 -19.62 -12.52 3.07
C PHE A 124 -19.60 -11.48 4.20
N GLY A 125 -19.72 -10.20 3.88
CA GLY A 125 -19.73 -9.10 4.84
C GLY A 125 -21.08 -8.96 5.55
N LYS A 126 -21.06 -8.23 6.65
CA LYS A 126 -22.25 -7.99 7.49
C LYS A 126 -22.58 -6.51 7.65
N LYS A 127 -21.64 -5.62 7.36
CA LYS A 127 -21.78 -4.17 7.50
C LYS A 127 -21.73 -3.50 6.12
N PRO A 128 -22.41 -2.37 5.90
CA PRO A 128 -22.28 -1.64 4.64
C PRO A 128 -20.88 -1.02 4.50
N ILE A 129 -20.37 -0.94 3.26
CA ILE A 129 -19.20 -0.13 2.93
C ILE A 129 -19.65 1.32 2.74
N ILE A 130 -19.20 2.23 3.61
CA ILE A 130 -19.61 3.64 3.62
C ILE A 130 -18.41 4.57 3.43
N THR A 131 -17.36 4.38 4.23
CA THR A 131 -16.21 5.29 4.31
C THR A 131 -14.95 4.74 3.64
N TYR A 132 -14.86 3.43 3.51
CA TYR A 132 -13.73 2.77 2.89
C TYR A 132 -13.51 3.30 1.45
N PRO A 133 -12.27 3.70 1.10
CA PRO A 133 -12.00 4.37 -0.16
C PRO A 133 -11.95 3.38 -1.33
N LEU A 134 -13.11 2.86 -1.69
CA LEU A 134 -13.29 1.92 -2.79
C LEU A 134 -13.03 2.61 -4.12
N ILE A 135 -12.24 2.01 -4.99
CA ILE A 135 -12.02 2.50 -6.36
C ILE A 135 -12.50 1.46 -7.38
N THR A 136 -13.64 1.76 -7.97
CA THR A 136 -14.18 1.03 -9.12
C THR A 136 -13.57 1.54 -10.44
N PRO A 137 -13.73 0.81 -11.56
CA PRO A 137 -13.32 1.29 -12.88
C PRO A 137 -13.93 2.65 -13.26
N VAL A 138 -15.16 2.92 -12.82
CA VAL A 138 -15.84 4.20 -13.08
C VAL A 138 -15.13 5.35 -12.36
N GLU A 139 -14.76 5.15 -11.10
CA GLU A 139 -14.01 6.16 -10.35
C GLU A 139 -12.60 6.36 -10.90
N LEU A 140 -11.95 5.30 -11.38
CA LEU A 140 -10.68 5.45 -12.08
C LEU A 140 -10.79 6.30 -13.34
N ILE A 141 -11.84 6.12 -14.14
CA ILE A 141 -12.10 6.96 -15.32
C ILE A 141 -12.32 8.40 -14.88
N LYS A 142 -13.13 8.64 -13.83
CA LYS A 142 -13.34 9.97 -13.26
C LYS A 142 -12.02 10.66 -12.91
N TYR A 143 -11.15 9.98 -12.14
CA TYR A 143 -9.85 10.55 -11.74
C TYR A 143 -8.91 10.79 -12.93
N LYS A 144 -8.96 9.94 -13.95
CA LYS A 144 -8.23 10.17 -15.21
C LYS A 144 -8.73 11.42 -15.96
N ILE A 145 -10.04 11.62 -16.05
CA ILE A 145 -10.64 12.83 -16.66
C ILE A 145 -10.23 14.08 -15.86
N LEU A 146 -10.17 13.98 -14.54
CA LEU A 146 -9.67 15.06 -13.67
C LEU A 146 -8.16 15.30 -13.80
N GLY A 147 -7.46 14.50 -14.60
CA GLY A 147 -6.05 14.67 -14.90
C GLY A 147 -5.09 14.10 -13.84
N ILE A 148 -5.59 13.28 -12.91
CA ILE A 148 -4.74 12.65 -11.89
C ILE A 148 -3.98 11.47 -12.52
N LYS A 149 -2.65 11.51 -12.42
CA LYS A 149 -1.73 10.53 -13.01
C LYS A 149 -0.88 9.84 -11.95
N ILE A 150 -0.68 8.52 -12.11
CA ILE A 150 0.26 7.75 -11.27
C ILE A 150 1.64 7.79 -11.90
N VAL A 151 2.64 8.12 -11.09
CA VAL A 151 4.07 8.15 -11.47
C VAL A 151 4.83 7.14 -10.61
N LYS A 152 5.68 6.35 -11.27
CA LYS A 152 6.50 5.29 -10.66
C LYS A 152 8.00 5.58 -10.85
N PRO A 153 8.61 6.48 -10.07
CA PRO A 153 9.99 6.93 -10.31
C PRO A 153 11.01 5.78 -10.26
N LEU A 154 10.79 4.81 -9.38
CA LEU A 154 11.72 3.68 -9.19
C LEU A 154 11.82 2.74 -10.40
N TRP A 155 10.98 2.91 -11.42
CA TRP A 155 11.10 2.18 -12.67
C TRP A 155 12.23 2.72 -13.56
N ASN A 156 12.61 3.98 -13.33
CA ASN A 156 13.60 4.70 -14.14
C ASN A 156 14.95 4.92 -13.43
N VAL A 157 15.09 4.41 -12.21
CA VAL A 157 16.33 4.51 -11.44
C VAL A 157 16.86 3.12 -11.10
N ASN A 158 18.19 3.02 -10.90
CA ASN A 158 18.79 1.78 -10.43
C ASN A 158 18.52 1.63 -8.94
N TYR A 159 17.41 0.96 -8.59
CA TYR A 159 17.02 0.71 -7.21
C TYR A 159 17.55 -0.65 -6.75
N LEU A 160 18.50 -0.63 -5.81
CA LEU A 160 19.03 -1.82 -5.16
C LEU A 160 18.70 -1.77 -3.67
N LYS A 161 17.88 -2.72 -3.21
CA LYS A 161 17.43 -2.79 -1.81
C LYS A 161 18.60 -2.92 -0.82
N SER A 162 19.70 -3.60 -1.25
CA SER A 162 20.92 -3.75 -0.47
C SER A 162 21.67 -2.43 -0.22
N GLU A 163 21.50 -1.44 -1.07
CA GLU A 163 22.11 -0.12 -0.93
C GLU A 163 21.17 0.86 -0.24
N VAL A 164 19.89 0.80 -0.59
CA VAL A 164 18.85 1.71 -0.07
C VAL A 164 18.61 1.51 1.43
N LYS A 165 18.58 0.25 1.90
CA LYS A 165 18.32 -0.03 3.30
C LYS A 165 19.38 0.56 4.25
N PRO A 166 20.71 0.30 4.07
CA PRO A 166 21.74 0.94 4.91
C PRO A 166 21.75 2.47 4.81
N MET A 167 21.40 3.01 3.66
CA MET A 167 21.26 4.45 3.49
C MET A 167 20.13 5.01 4.33
N LEU A 168 18.93 4.39 4.34
CA LEU A 168 17.80 4.81 5.17
C LEU A 168 18.14 4.71 6.66
N GLU A 169 18.81 3.63 7.09
CA GLU A 169 19.27 3.45 8.47
C GLU A 169 20.20 4.59 8.90
N ARG A 170 21.20 4.91 8.06
CA ARG A 170 22.19 5.96 8.33
C ARG A 170 21.59 7.36 8.29
N GLU A 171 20.80 7.66 7.28
CA GLU A 171 20.32 9.03 7.04
C GLU A 171 19.07 9.38 7.84
N PHE A 172 18.17 8.44 8.09
CA PHE A 172 16.89 8.70 8.75
C PHE A 172 16.75 8.02 10.11
N SER A 173 17.77 7.32 10.60
CA SER A 173 17.63 6.45 11.77
C SER A 173 16.46 5.48 11.63
N TRP A 174 16.29 4.99 10.39
CA TRP A 174 15.21 4.07 10.04
C TRP A 174 15.48 2.70 10.62
N ASP A 175 14.50 2.12 11.31
CA ASP A 175 14.63 0.82 11.95
C ASP A 175 14.09 -0.31 11.06
N TYR A 176 14.85 -1.38 10.96
CA TYR A 176 14.42 -2.55 10.21
C TYR A 176 13.38 -3.36 10.98
N TYR A 177 12.24 -3.63 10.35
CA TYR A 177 11.12 -4.36 10.95
C TYR A 177 11.14 -5.88 10.68
N GLY A 178 12.27 -6.45 10.26
CA GLY A 178 12.52 -7.90 10.25
C GLY A 178 12.22 -8.64 8.96
N GLY A 179 11.52 -8.07 7.98
CA GLY A 179 11.19 -8.75 6.71
C GLY A 179 10.49 -7.86 5.69
N HIS A 180 10.26 -8.40 4.50
CA HIS A 180 9.48 -7.72 3.47
C HIS A 180 8.00 -7.75 3.87
N HIS A 181 7.33 -6.60 3.82
CA HIS A 181 5.93 -6.40 4.25
C HIS A 181 5.64 -6.66 5.74
N TYR A 182 6.69 -6.64 6.60
CA TYR A 182 6.51 -6.80 8.04
C TYR A 182 6.16 -5.50 8.77
N GLU A 183 6.03 -4.41 8.02
CA GLU A 183 5.50 -3.13 8.49
C GLU A 183 4.03 -3.21 8.90
N ASN A 184 3.29 -4.21 8.39
CA ASN A 184 1.88 -4.43 8.64
C ASN A 184 1.64 -5.86 9.14
N VAL A 185 1.00 -5.99 10.30
CA VAL A 185 0.78 -7.29 10.96
C VAL A 185 -0.13 -8.21 10.14
N TYR A 186 -1.19 -7.64 9.51
CA TYR A 186 -2.11 -8.42 8.69
C TYR A 186 -1.45 -8.90 7.40
N THR A 187 -0.69 -8.06 6.73
CA THR A 187 0.08 -8.44 5.54
C THR A 187 1.09 -9.53 5.86
N ARG A 188 1.77 -9.41 7.01
CA ARG A 188 2.67 -10.46 7.51
C ARG A 188 1.93 -11.78 7.73
N PHE A 189 0.75 -11.76 8.35
CA PHE A 189 -0.09 -12.94 8.53
C PHE A 189 -0.51 -13.54 7.17
N ALA A 190 -0.97 -12.72 6.25
CA ALA A 190 -1.39 -13.15 4.91
C ALA A 190 -0.28 -13.89 4.18
N HIS A 191 0.92 -13.30 4.10
CA HIS A 191 2.04 -13.83 3.32
C HIS A 191 2.80 -14.96 4.02
N ALA A 192 3.01 -14.84 5.34
CA ALA A 192 3.87 -15.76 6.08
C ALA A 192 3.14 -16.99 6.62
N TYR A 193 1.84 -16.92 6.79
CA TYR A 193 1.05 -17.97 7.40
C TYR A 193 -0.10 -18.44 6.52
N TYR A 194 -1.03 -17.56 6.15
CA TYR A 194 -2.26 -17.92 5.46
C TYR A 194 -1.99 -18.58 4.09
N LEU A 195 -1.21 -17.92 3.24
CA LEU A 195 -0.86 -18.44 1.91
C LEU A 195 -0.08 -19.77 2.01
N VAL A 196 0.85 -19.85 2.94
CA VAL A 196 1.67 -21.06 3.14
C VAL A 196 0.80 -22.22 3.62
N LYS A 197 -0.03 -22.02 4.63
CA LYS A 197 -0.82 -23.08 5.24
C LYS A 197 -1.98 -23.55 4.37
N LYS A 198 -2.62 -22.64 3.67
CA LYS A 198 -3.83 -22.94 2.89
C LYS A 198 -3.54 -23.30 1.44
N PHE A 199 -2.55 -22.67 0.82
CA PHE A 199 -2.27 -22.82 -0.61
C PHE A 199 -0.89 -23.43 -0.91
N GLY A 200 -0.07 -23.68 0.10
CA GLY A 200 1.29 -24.20 -0.08
C GLY A 200 2.25 -23.22 -0.75
N PHE A 201 1.89 -21.94 -0.83
CA PHE A 201 2.62 -20.90 -1.54
C PHE A 201 3.25 -19.89 -0.60
N ASP A 202 4.58 -19.76 -0.62
CA ASP A 202 5.30 -18.75 0.15
C ASP A 202 5.66 -17.54 -0.73
N LYS A 203 4.81 -16.52 -0.69
CA LYS A 203 4.99 -15.29 -1.47
C LYS A 203 6.33 -14.59 -1.20
N ARG A 204 6.84 -14.70 0.01
CA ARG A 204 8.14 -14.12 0.40
C ARG A 204 9.31 -14.72 -0.38
N LYS A 205 9.26 -16.02 -0.71
CA LYS A 205 10.29 -16.69 -1.51
C LYS A 205 10.29 -16.24 -2.96
N VAL A 206 9.09 -15.98 -3.50
CA VAL A 206 8.92 -15.51 -4.89
C VAL A 206 9.38 -14.06 -5.04
N GLU A 207 9.16 -13.23 -4.02
CA GLU A 207 9.55 -11.81 -4.04
C GLU A 207 11.04 -11.58 -3.75
N LEU A 208 11.73 -12.58 -3.21
CA LEU A 208 13.17 -12.50 -2.94
C LEU A 208 14.02 -13.07 -4.09
N SER A 209 13.42 -13.77 -5.03
CA SER A 209 14.06 -14.30 -6.23
C SER A 209 13.98 -13.30 -7.39
#